data_00769ceeb99b207e1f43d526bcb29185
#
_entry.id   00769ceeb99b207e1f43d526bcb29185
#
_cell.length_a   1.000
_cell.length_b   1.000
_cell.length_c   1.000
_cell.angle_alpha   90.00
_cell.angle_beta   90.00
_cell.angle_gamma   90.00
#
_symmetry.space_group_name_H-M   'P 1'
#
loop_
_entity.id
_entity.type
_entity.pdbx_description
1 polymer ?
#
loop_
_entity_poly.entity_id
_entity_poly.type
_entity_poly.pdbx_seq_one_letter_code
_entity_poly.pdbx_strand_id
1 'polypeptide(L)'
;MNALIVFFSRADENYFGGAMKYVEVGNTEIAVGHIKELTGFDSFKLEMTNPYSADYMTCIEEAKAHLRENARPELKALPDSLDAYDSIILAYPNYWGTVPMAVFTFLDAFDFSGKTVYPLCTNEGSGLGKSVSDIKKYANVCEGLSLTGSTVAKAKPVIEKWLKNNHII
;
A
#
# COMPACT_ATOMS: atom_id res chain seq x y z
N MET A 1 6.15 -15.94 12.96
CA MET A 1 5.97 -14.55 12.50
C MET A 1 4.51 -14.17 12.66
N ASN A 2 4.23 -13.08 13.36
CA ASN A 2 2.89 -12.49 13.46
C ASN A 2 2.84 -11.25 12.60
N ALA A 3 2.17 -11.33 11.45
CA ALA A 3 2.12 -10.22 10.51
C ALA A 3 0.68 -9.71 10.32
N LEU A 4 0.56 -8.39 10.16
CA LEU A 4 -0.65 -7.72 9.71
C LEU A 4 -0.43 -7.16 8.32
N ILE A 5 -1.39 -7.35 7.43
CA ILE A 5 -1.40 -6.69 6.13
C ILE A 5 -2.12 -5.35 6.28
N VAL A 6 -1.42 -4.25 6.11
CA VAL A 6 -2.02 -2.91 6.11
C VAL A 6 -1.94 -2.35 4.69
N PHE A 7 -3.04 -1.82 4.17
CA PHE A 7 -3.02 -1.36 2.79
C PHE A 7 -3.94 -0.17 2.52
N PHE A 8 -3.54 0.62 1.54
CA PHE A 8 -4.37 1.64 0.90
C PHE A 8 -4.63 1.20 -0.54
N SER A 9 -5.87 1.26 -0.98
CA SER A 9 -6.26 0.96 -2.35
C SER A 9 -7.40 1.86 -2.79
N ARG A 10 -7.44 2.21 -4.07
CA ARG A 10 -8.48 3.04 -4.65
C ARG A 10 -9.18 2.28 -5.76
N ALA A 11 -10.49 2.11 -5.61
CA ALA A 11 -11.40 1.71 -6.68
C ALA A 11 -11.66 2.89 -7.65
N ASP A 12 -12.76 2.88 -8.38
CA ASP A 12 -13.17 3.91 -9.32
C ASP A 12 -12.29 3.98 -10.57
N GLU A 13 -12.19 5.14 -11.18
CA GLU A 13 -11.40 5.31 -12.38
C GLU A 13 -9.90 5.32 -12.07
N ASN A 14 -9.18 4.42 -12.69
CA ASN A 14 -7.74 4.25 -12.57
C ASN A 14 -7.08 4.16 -13.95
N TYR A 15 -5.80 4.53 -14.01
CA TYR A 15 -4.99 4.36 -15.21
C TYR A 15 -4.04 3.17 -15.05
N PHE A 16 -4.21 2.14 -15.87
CA PHE A 16 -3.28 1.02 -15.95
C PHE A 16 -3.44 0.24 -17.26
N GLY A 17 -2.38 -0.44 -17.68
CA GLY A 17 -2.38 -1.16 -18.95
C GLY A 17 -2.61 -0.24 -20.17
N GLY A 18 -2.18 1.02 -20.08
CA GLY A 18 -2.26 1.99 -21.17
C GLY A 18 -3.63 2.66 -21.35
N ALA A 19 -4.56 2.50 -20.43
CA ALA A 19 -5.91 3.07 -20.54
C ALA A 19 -6.53 3.44 -19.18
N MET A 20 -7.46 4.40 -19.21
CA MET A 20 -8.38 4.68 -18.12
C MET A 20 -9.38 3.52 -17.99
N LYS A 21 -9.58 3.02 -16.79
CA LYS A 21 -10.51 1.93 -16.50
C LYS A 21 -11.22 2.17 -15.18
N TYR A 22 -12.53 1.99 -15.18
CA TYR A 22 -13.30 1.95 -13.94
C TYR A 22 -13.21 0.55 -13.32
N VAL A 23 -12.84 0.47 -12.05
CA VAL A 23 -12.72 -0.79 -11.31
C VAL A 23 -13.46 -0.72 -9.98
N GLU A 24 -14.10 -1.83 -9.60
CA GLU A 24 -14.75 -1.96 -8.30
C GLU A 24 -13.73 -2.27 -7.18
N VAL A 25 -12.63 -2.93 -7.55
CA VAL A 25 -11.53 -3.30 -6.65
C VAL A 25 -10.24 -2.76 -7.23
N GLY A 26 -9.53 -1.95 -6.45
CA GLY A 26 -8.25 -1.37 -6.87
C GLY A 26 -7.13 -2.40 -6.96
N ASN A 27 -6.11 -2.08 -7.76
CA ASN A 27 -4.98 -3.00 -8.03
C ASN A 27 -4.23 -3.42 -6.76
N THR A 28 -4.03 -2.50 -5.81
CA THR A 28 -3.37 -2.84 -4.53
C THR A 28 -4.20 -3.86 -3.74
N GLU A 29 -5.51 -3.73 -3.72
CA GLU A 29 -6.39 -4.66 -3.01
C GLU A 29 -6.40 -6.05 -3.64
N ILE A 30 -6.28 -6.15 -4.97
CA ILE A 30 -6.09 -7.42 -5.67
C ILE A 30 -4.79 -8.09 -5.22
N ALA A 31 -3.70 -7.35 -5.14
CA ALA A 31 -2.42 -7.87 -4.64
C ALA A 31 -2.53 -8.37 -3.19
N VAL A 32 -3.22 -7.63 -2.34
CA VAL A 32 -3.51 -8.02 -0.95
C VAL A 32 -4.33 -9.31 -0.91
N GLY A 33 -5.29 -9.49 -1.80
CA GLY A 33 -6.04 -10.75 -1.94
C GLY A 33 -5.12 -11.95 -2.15
N HIS A 34 -4.14 -11.85 -3.03
CA HIS A 34 -3.14 -12.90 -3.24
C HIS A 34 -2.28 -13.17 -1.99
N ILE A 35 -1.88 -12.12 -1.27
CA ILE A 35 -1.12 -12.29 -0.02
C ILE A 35 -1.96 -13.03 1.01
N LYS A 36 -3.21 -12.66 1.19
CA LYS A 36 -4.14 -13.31 2.14
C LYS A 36 -4.33 -14.78 1.82
N GLU A 37 -4.51 -15.12 0.55
CA GLU A 37 -4.64 -16.53 0.11
C GLU A 37 -3.38 -17.35 0.41
N LEU A 38 -2.20 -16.75 0.31
CA LEU A 38 -0.91 -17.42 0.52
C LEU A 38 -0.52 -17.53 2.00
N THR A 39 -0.95 -16.59 2.84
CA THR A 39 -0.46 -16.46 4.22
C THR A 39 -1.53 -16.73 5.28
N GLY A 40 -2.80 -16.47 4.97
CA GLY A 40 -3.88 -16.47 5.96
C GLY A 40 -3.83 -15.31 6.96
N PHE A 41 -2.97 -14.31 6.77
CA PHE A 41 -2.83 -13.17 7.68
C PHE A 41 -4.06 -12.26 7.65
N ASP A 42 -4.32 -11.62 8.79
CA ASP A 42 -5.32 -10.56 8.89
C ASP A 42 -4.92 -9.34 8.07
N SER A 43 -5.91 -8.57 7.65
CA SER A 43 -5.67 -7.36 6.87
C SER A 43 -6.48 -6.18 7.39
N PHE A 44 -5.91 -4.99 7.27
CA PHE A 44 -6.55 -3.73 7.62
C PHE A 44 -6.45 -2.75 6.43
N LYS A 45 -7.60 -2.30 5.94
CA LYS A 45 -7.69 -1.31 4.86
C LYS A 45 -7.70 0.09 5.44
N LEU A 46 -6.78 0.93 5.00
CA LEU A 46 -6.76 2.35 5.32
C LEU A 46 -7.74 3.08 4.40
N GLU A 47 -8.78 3.68 4.97
CA GLU A 47 -9.78 4.45 4.25
C GLU A 47 -9.83 5.88 4.78
N MET A 48 -9.72 6.84 3.87
CA MET A 48 -9.83 8.25 4.23
C MET A 48 -11.29 8.60 4.57
N THR A 49 -11.50 9.44 5.58
CA THR A 49 -12.82 10.01 5.92
C THR A 49 -13.39 10.78 4.73
N ASN A 50 -12.54 11.54 4.03
CA ASN A 50 -12.87 12.23 2.79
C ASN A 50 -12.05 11.59 1.65
N PRO A 51 -12.60 10.59 0.93
CA PRO A 51 -11.86 9.91 -0.13
C PRO A 51 -11.56 10.85 -1.31
N TYR A 52 -10.51 10.51 -2.06
CA TYR A 52 -10.25 11.18 -3.34
C TYR A 52 -11.40 11.00 -4.32
N SER A 53 -11.51 11.94 -5.28
CA SER A 53 -12.51 11.87 -6.35
C SER A 53 -12.48 10.52 -7.07
N ALA A 54 -13.65 10.08 -7.55
CA ALA A 54 -13.79 8.94 -8.46
C ALA A 54 -13.16 9.20 -9.83
N ASP A 55 -13.14 10.46 -10.27
CA ASP A 55 -12.45 10.90 -11.49
C ASP A 55 -10.93 10.83 -11.30
N TYR A 56 -10.24 10.11 -12.19
CA TYR A 56 -8.80 9.90 -12.08
C TYR A 56 -7.99 11.19 -12.13
N MET A 57 -8.29 12.09 -13.07
CA MET A 57 -7.53 13.34 -13.23
C MET A 57 -7.69 14.25 -12.00
N THR A 58 -8.88 14.31 -11.43
CA THR A 58 -9.14 15.05 -10.19
C THR A 58 -8.39 14.41 -9.02
N CYS A 59 -8.45 13.08 -8.90
CA CYS A 59 -7.75 12.34 -7.85
C CYS A 59 -6.24 12.61 -7.86
N ILE A 60 -5.59 12.60 -9.03
CA ILE A 60 -4.13 12.82 -9.09
C ILE A 60 -3.75 14.25 -8.69
N GLU A 61 -4.59 15.25 -8.98
CA GLU A 61 -4.35 16.63 -8.53
C GLU A 61 -4.58 16.79 -7.02
N GLU A 62 -5.62 16.16 -6.47
CA GLU A 62 -5.85 16.12 -5.02
C GLU A 62 -4.68 15.46 -4.28
N ALA A 63 -4.20 14.32 -4.78
CA ALA A 63 -3.04 13.63 -4.22
C ALA A 63 -1.75 14.47 -4.30
N LYS A 64 -1.56 15.21 -5.38
CA LYS A 64 -0.44 16.13 -5.55
C LYS A 64 -0.50 17.31 -4.58
N ALA A 65 -1.68 17.86 -4.34
CA ALA A 65 -1.88 18.91 -3.35
C ALA A 65 -1.55 18.40 -1.94
N HIS A 66 -2.05 17.22 -1.57
CA HIS A 66 -1.72 16.57 -0.30
C HIS A 66 -0.22 16.34 -0.12
N LEU A 67 0.49 15.92 -1.18
CA LEU A 67 1.95 15.76 -1.12
C LEU A 67 2.66 17.09 -0.86
N ARG A 68 2.29 18.16 -1.58
CA ARG A 68 2.87 19.52 -1.39
C ARG A 68 2.67 20.06 0.01
N GLU A 69 1.49 19.82 0.58
CA GLU A 69 1.10 20.29 1.91
C GLU A 69 1.65 19.38 3.03
N ASN A 70 2.28 18.25 2.66
CA ASN A 70 2.65 17.19 3.60
C ASN A 70 1.46 16.81 4.49
N ALA A 71 0.29 16.63 3.86
CA ALA A 71 -0.98 16.39 4.53
C ALA A 71 -0.99 15.07 5.29
N ARG A 72 -1.80 15.02 6.35
CA ARG A 72 -2.13 13.80 7.08
C ARG A 72 -3.65 13.60 7.04
N PRO A 73 -4.18 13.08 5.92
CA PRO A 73 -5.63 12.87 5.77
C PRO A 73 -6.17 12.02 6.91
N GLU A 74 -7.31 12.42 7.44
CA GLU A 74 -8.00 11.67 8.48
C GLU A 74 -8.46 10.32 7.92
N LEU A 75 -8.23 9.26 8.69
CA LEU A 75 -8.69 7.90 8.40
C LEU A 75 -9.96 7.60 9.16
N LYS A 76 -10.89 6.85 8.54
CA LYS A 76 -12.13 6.39 9.19
C LYS A 76 -11.86 5.55 10.42
N ALA A 77 -10.80 4.75 10.40
CA ALA A 77 -10.35 3.91 11.49
C ALA A 77 -8.85 3.63 11.38
N LEU A 78 -8.24 3.28 12.50
CA LEU A 78 -6.90 2.72 12.61
C LEU A 78 -7.00 1.37 13.32
N PRO A 79 -6.03 0.45 13.16
CA PRO A 79 -5.93 -0.72 14.03
C PRO A 79 -5.90 -0.28 15.50
N ASP A 80 -6.54 -1.03 16.38
CA ASP A 80 -6.57 -0.72 17.81
C ASP A 80 -5.16 -0.73 18.42
N SER A 81 -4.30 -1.66 17.98
CA SER A 81 -2.91 -1.78 18.37
C SER A 81 -2.11 -2.56 17.33
N LEU A 82 -0.81 -2.35 17.29
CA LEU A 82 0.14 -3.19 16.53
C LEU A 82 0.97 -4.11 17.44
N ASP A 83 0.70 -4.17 18.73
CA ASP A 83 1.55 -4.88 19.70
C ASP A 83 1.62 -6.40 19.46
N ALA A 84 0.56 -6.98 18.90
CA ALA A 84 0.51 -8.41 18.56
C ALA A 84 1.35 -8.78 17.32
N TYR A 85 1.85 -7.79 16.58
CA TYR A 85 2.53 -7.99 15.31
C TYR A 85 3.99 -7.57 15.37
N ASP A 86 4.88 -8.45 14.93
CA ASP A 86 6.30 -8.15 14.73
C ASP A 86 6.60 -7.67 13.30
N SER A 87 5.66 -7.89 12.39
CA SER A 87 5.81 -7.65 10.97
C SER A 87 4.58 -6.97 10.36
N ILE A 88 4.81 -6.02 9.47
CA ILE A 88 3.75 -5.34 8.73
C ILE A 88 4.02 -5.50 7.23
N ILE A 89 3.10 -6.14 6.51
CA ILE A 89 3.11 -6.07 5.04
C ILE A 89 2.33 -4.82 4.66
N LEU A 90 3.02 -3.82 4.12
CA LEU A 90 2.44 -2.53 3.77
C LEU A 90 2.26 -2.42 2.25
N ALA A 91 1.01 -2.46 1.80
CA ALA A 91 0.69 -2.41 0.38
C ALA A 91 0.02 -1.08 0.00
N TYR A 92 0.49 -0.47 -1.09
CA TYR A 92 0.05 0.87 -1.50
C TYR A 92 0.31 1.11 -3.00
N PRO A 93 -0.45 2.01 -3.64
CA PRO A 93 -0.10 2.53 -4.95
C PRO A 93 1.00 3.60 -4.85
N ASN A 94 1.81 3.72 -5.89
CA ASN A 94 2.74 4.84 -6.01
C ASN A 94 1.96 6.12 -6.32
N TYR A 95 1.93 7.06 -5.38
CA TYR A 95 1.31 8.36 -5.55
C TYR A 95 2.38 9.45 -5.58
N TRP A 96 2.69 9.95 -6.78
CA TRP A 96 3.70 10.99 -6.99
C TRP A 96 5.09 10.64 -6.45
N GLY A 97 5.49 9.38 -6.60
CA GLY A 97 6.83 8.90 -6.27
C GLY A 97 7.00 8.40 -4.82
N THR A 98 5.94 8.32 -4.04
CA THR A 98 5.96 7.81 -2.66
C THR A 98 4.63 7.12 -2.30
N VAL A 99 4.44 6.79 -1.03
CA VAL A 99 3.17 6.29 -0.51
C VAL A 99 2.10 7.39 -0.53
N PRO A 100 0.81 7.05 -0.65
CA PRO A 100 -0.28 8.01 -0.42
C PRO A 100 -0.15 8.66 0.97
N MET A 101 -0.52 9.94 1.09
CA MET A 101 -0.38 10.66 2.37
C MET A 101 -1.20 10.04 3.51
N ALA A 102 -2.28 9.34 3.20
CA ALA A 102 -3.04 8.54 4.16
C ALA A 102 -2.21 7.42 4.81
N VAL A 103 -1.21 6.87 4.11
CA VAL A 103 -0.27 5.89 4.67
C VAL A 103 0.64 6.55 5.70
N PHE A 104 1.06 7.80 5.48
CA PHE A 104 1.80 8.55 6.51
C PHE A 104 0.97 8.83 7.76
N THR A 105 -0.34 9.05 7.61
CA THR A 105 -1.25 9.15 8.77
C THR A 105 -1.19 7.88 9.63
N PHE A 106 -1.19 6.70 9.02
CA PHE A 106 -1.01 5.44 9.72
C PHE A 106 0.38 5.31 10.34
N LEU A 107 1.44 5.64 9.57
CA LEU A 107 2.82 5.53 10.07
C LEU A 107 3.08 6.47 11.26
N ASP A 108 2.50 7.66 11.26
CA ASP A 108 2.62 8.61 12.37
C ASP A 108 1.85 8.17 13.64
N ALA A 109 0.84 7.30 13.49
CA ALA A 109 -0.05 6.93 14.57
C ALA A 109 0.51 5.83 15.50
N PHE A 110 1.55 5.10 15.09
CA PHE A 110 2.08 3.96 15.81
C PHE A 110 3.60 4.01 15.99
N ASP A 111 4.08 3.35 17.04
CA ASP A 111 5.50 3.05 17.22
C ASP A 111 5.85 1.76 16.48
N PHE A 112 6.79 1.87 15.55
CA PHE A 112 7.31 0.74 14.77
C PHE A 112 8.64 0.20 15.31
N SER A 113 9.06 0.60 16.51
CA SER A 113 10.28 0.09 17.15
C SER A 113 10.22 -1.44 17.27
N GLY A 114 11.25 -2.12 16.78
CA GLY A 114 11.31 -3.58 16.78
C GLY A 114 10.44 -4.28 15.74
N LYS A 115 9.71 -3.54 14.90
CA LYS A 115 8.89 -4.09 13.83
C LYS A 115 9.62 -4.03 12.48
N THR A 116 9.29 -4.95 11.61
CA THR A 116 9.80 -4.98 10.23
C THR A 116 8.66 -4.73 9.25
N VAL A 117 8.88 -3.82 8.30
CA VAL A 117 7.91 -3.50 7.25
C VAL A 117 8.36 -4.11 5.93
N TYR A 118 7.43 -4.77 5.24
CA TYR A 118 7.59 -5.38 3.93
C TYR A 118 6.74 -4.61 2.91
N PRO A 119 7.33 -3.71 2.12
CA PRO A 119 6.58 -2.86 1.20
C PRO A 119 6.15 -3.60 -0.07
N LEU A 120 4.91 -3.42 -0.50
CA LEU A 120 4.41 -3.83 -1.81
C LEU A 120 3.77 -2.61 -2.49
N CYS A 121 4.30 -2.22 -3.63
CA CYS A 121 3.83 -1.04 -4.37
C CYS A 121 3.23 -1.44 -5.71
N THR A 122 2.01 -0.97 -5.98
CA THR A 122 1.41 -1.04 -7.31
C THR A 122 1.65 0.27 -8.07
N ASN A 123 2.00 0.17 -9.34
CA ASN A 123 2.34 1.31 -10.19
C ASN A 123 2.22 0.95 -11.68
N GLU A 124 2.45 1.89 -12.57
CA GLU A 124 2.48 1.67 -14.01
C GLU A 124 3.86 1.98 -14.61
N GLY A 125 4.92 1.49 -13.94
CA GLY A 125 6.29 1.59 -14.40
C GLY A 125 7.17 2.56 -13.59
N SER A 126 6.60 3.32 -12.66
CA SER A 126 7.35 4.22 -11.76
C SER A 126 8.07 3.49 -10.62
N GLY A 127 7.76 2.21 -10.40
CA GLY A 127 8.41 1.40 -9.37
C GLY A 127 8.06 1.85 -7.96
N LEU A 128 8.98 1.62 -7.03
CA LEU A 128 8.83 1.97 -5.61
C LEU A 128 9.05 3.47 -5.32
N GLY A 129 9.67 4.21 -6.25
CA GLY A 129 10.02 5.62 -6.03
C GLY A 129 10.81 5.83 -4.75
N LYS A 130 10.45 6.86 -3.98
CA LYS A 130 11.03 7.16 -2.66
C LYS A 130 10.33 6.44 -1.50
N SER A 131 9.31 5.62 -1.77
CA SER A 131 8.46 5.05 -0.74
C SER A 131 9.24 4.24 0.30
N VAL A 132 10.19 3.43 -0.13
CA VAL A 132 11.03 2.63 0.79
C VAL A 132 11.86 3.54 1.69
N SER A 133 12.50 4.59 1.15
CA SER A 133 13.29 5.53 1.96
C SER A 133 12.42 6.34 2.92
N ASP A 134 11.20 6.65 2.54
CA ASP A 134 10.25 7.34 3.42
C ASP A 134 9.76 6.43 4.55
N ILE A 135 9.44 5.17 4.27
CA ILE A 135 9.04 4.19 5.30
C ILE A 135 10.20 3.88 6.26
N LYS A 136 11.45 3.86 5.77
CA LYS A 136 12.65 3.66 6.61
C LYS A 136 12.82 4.68 7.72
N LYS A 137 12.17 5.83 7.63
CA LYS A 137 12.16 6.83 8.71
C LYS A 137 11.39 6.37 9.95
N TYR A 138 10.54 5.35 9.80
CA TYR A 138 9.65 4.84 10.85
C TYR A 138 10.04 3.44 11.35
N ALA A 139 10.55 2.58 10.48
CA ALA A 139 10.71 1.16 10.76
C ALA A 139 11.92 0.55 10.06
N ASN A 140 12.28 -0.67 10.44
CA ASN A 140 13.12 -1.52 9.61
C ASN A 140 12.35 -1.93 8.36
N VAL A 141 12.97 -1.85 7.20
CA VAL A 141 12.30 -2.14 5.91
C VAL A 141 13.09 -3.18 5.14
N CYS A 142 12.41 -4.26 4.77
CA CYS A 142 12.94 -5.29 3.88
C CYS A 142 12.81 -4.91 2.40
N GLU A 143 13.27 -5.80 1.53
CA GLU A 143 13.17 -5.61 0.09
C GLU A 143 11.69 -5.48 -0.32
N GLY A 144 11.38 -4.37 -1.00
CA GLY A 144 10.04 -4.10 -1.48
C GLY A 144 9.72 -4.82 -2.80
N LEU A 145 8.43 -5.13 -3.01
CA LEU A 145 7.93 -5.65 -4.27
C LEU A 145 7.22 -4.56 -5.06
N SER A 146 7.60 -4.40 -6.33
CA SER A 146 6.89 -3.54 -7.30
C SER A 146 6.08 -4.38 -8.27
N LEU A 147 4.80 -4.06 -8.40
CA LEU A 147 3.87 -4.72 -9.33
C LEU A 147 3.20 -3.70 -10.24
N THR A 148 3.05 -4.03 -11.52
CA THR A 148 2.24 -3.21 -12.43
C THR A 148 0.76 -3.59 -12.31
N GLY A 149 -0.13 -2.59 -12.42
CA GLY A 149 -1.57 -2.81 -12.34
C GLY A 149 -2.09 -3.75 -13.42
N SER A 150 -1.49 -3.72 -14.62
CA SER A 150 -1.85 -4.61 -15.73
C SER A 150 -1.55 -6.09 -15.48
N THR A 151 -0.62 -6.41 -14.57
CA THR A 151 -0.20 -7.78 -14.26
C THR A 151 -0.68 -8.28 -12.89
N VAL A 152 -1.23 -7.41 -12.07
CA VAL A 152 -1.55 -7.70 -10.67
C VAL A 152 -2.50 -8.89 -10.50
N ALA A 153 -3.47 -9.06 -11.39
CA ALA A 153 -4.40 -10.19 -11.35
C ALA A 153 -3.71 -11.56 -11.46
N LYS A 154 -2.54 -11.61 -12.10
CA LYS A 154 -1.73 -12.83 -12.31
C LYS A 154 -0.47 -12.84 -11.46
N ALA A 155 -0.32 -11.92 -10.50
CA ALA A 155 0.92 -11.71 -9.76
C ALA A 155 1.13 -12.71 -8.61
N LYS A 156 0.19 -13.62 -8.33
CA LYS A 156 0.30 -14.56 -7.21
C LYS A 156 1.64 -15.31 -7.16
N PRO A 157 2.20 -15.87 -8.28
CA PRO A 157 3.51 -16.54 -8.23
C PRO A 157 4.67 -15.58 -7.87
N VAL A 158 4.61 -14.33 -8.33
CA VAL A 158 5.63 -13.31 -8.04
C VAL A 158 5.56 -12.92 -6.57
N ILE A 159 4.36 -12.73 -6.05
CA ILE A 159 4.12 -12.43 -4.63
C ILE A 159 4.59 -13.61 -3.76
N GLU A 160 4.26 -14.84 -4.12
CA GLU A 160 4.71 -16.03 -3.40
C GLU A 160 6.25 -16.10 -3.31
N LYS A 161 6.94 -15.86 -4.43
CA LYS A 161 8.40 -15.82 -4.46
C LYS A 161 8.95 -14.73 -3.54
N TRP A 162 8.34 -13.54 -3.56
CA TRP A 162 8.75 -12.42 -2.70
C TRP A 162 8.55 -12.74 -1.22
N LEU A 163 7.42 -13.35 -0.85
CA LEU A 163 7.14 -13.79 0.53
C LEU A 163 8.18 -14.83 0.99
N LYS A 164 8.54 -15.81 0.15
CA LYS A 164 9.58 -16.80 0.43
C LYS A 164 10.95 -16.17 0.59
N ASN A 165 11.32 -15.25 -0.29
CA ASN A 165 12.62 -14.57 -0.22
C ASN A 165 12.78 -13.74 1.07
N ASN A 166 11.69 -13.23 1.60
CA ASN A 166 11.65 -12.50 2.86
C ASN A 166 11.38 -13.39 4.08
N HIS A 167 11.36 -14.72 3.93
CA HIS A 167 11.09 -15.69 4.99
C HIS A 167 9.75 -15.48 5.71
N ILE A 168 8.74 -15.00 4.99
CA ILE A 168 7.38 -14.78 5.52
C ILE A 168 6.58 -16.07 5.50
N ILE A 169 6.79 -16.90 4.46
CA ILE A 169 6.20 -18.25 4.29
C ILE A 169 7.28 -19.25 3.92
#